data_6fe1b481da81560882ff96e53f880410
#
_entry.id   6fe1b481da81560882ff96e53f880410
#
_cell.length_a   1.000
_cell.length_b   1.000
_cell.length_c   1.000
_cell.angle_alpha   90.00
_cell.angle_beta   90.00
_cell.angle_gamma   90.00
#
_symmetry.space_group_name_H-M   'P 1'
#
loop_
_entity.id
_entity.type
_entity.pdbx_description
1 polymer ?
#
loop_
_entity_poly.entity_id
_entity_poly.type
_entity_poly.pdbx_seq_one_letter_code
_entity_poly.pdbx_strand_id
1 'polypeptide(L)'
;MADWLARLQHGNGGFAMIAGQEPDVWATYYAARLFHEIVRAKIPAQAELLTWLRSLQLPDGGLTWCPGHRQSDVRAVYYAVNALKALQQRPDLPWQGHELLKWMQSRQAETGAFCFHANAAPCMWATFRATSALRALGWSPAEPEACREWILGQLTPEGFTR
;
A
#
# COMPACT_ATOMS: atom_id res chain seq x y z
N MET A 1 -21.71 12.67 -5.87
CA MET A 1 -20.34 12.11 -5.80
C MET A 1 -20.30 10.87 -4.90
N ALA A 2 -20.76 10.95 -3.64
CA ALA A 2 -20.79 9.80 -2.74
C ALA A 2 -21.47 8.57 -3.33
N ASP A 3 -22.67 8.73 -3.89
CA ASP A 3 -23.44 7.63 -4.49
C ASP A 3 -22.76 7.01 -5.72
N TRP A 4 -22.02 7.83 -6.47
CA TRP A 4 -21.24 7.32 -7.60
C TRP A 4 -20.07 6.47 -7.11
N LEU A 5 -19.30 6.95 -6.13
CA LEU A 5 -18.21 6.18 -5.51
C LEU A 5 -18.72 4.89 -4.85
N ALA A 6 -19.86 4.96 -4.14
CA ALA A 6 -20.46 3.79 -3.49
C ALA A 6 -20.82 2.68 -4.48
N ARG A 7 -21.25 3.04 -5.72
CA ARG A 7 -21.53 2.06 -6.77
C ARG A 7 -20.29 1.34 -7.33
N LEU A 8 -19.09 1.85 -7.05
CA LEU A 8 -17.84 1.19 -7.41
C LEU A 8 -17.39 0.17 -6.34
N GLN A 9 -18.05 0.15 -5.18
CA GLN A 9 -17.77 -0.81 -4.12
C GLN A 9 -18.46 -2.14 -4.41
N HIS A 10 -17.70 -3.21 -4.37
CA HIS A 10 -18.21 -4.57 -4.50
C HIS A 10 -18.77 -5.10 -3.18
N GLY A 11 -19.59 -6.15 -3.26
CA GLY A 11 -20.15 -6.80 -2.07
C GLY A 11 -19.11 -7.37 -1.11
N ASN A 12 -17.87 -7.58 -1.57
CA ASN A 12 -16.74 -7.98 -0.72
C ASN A 12 -16.02 -6.79 -0.04
N GLY A 13 -16.46 -5.56 -0.30
CA GLY A 13 -15.94 -4.33 0.29
C GLY A 13 -14.85 -3.61 -0.50
N GLY A 14 -14.15 -4.28 -1.41
CA GLY A 14 -13.16 -3.66 -2.29
C GLY A 14 -13.80 -2.74 -3.35
N PHE A 15 -13.04 -1.78 -3.85
CA PHE A 15 -13.50 -0.86 -4.90
C PHE A 15 -12.83 -1.19 -6.24
N ALA A 16 -13.59 -1.06 -7.32
CA ALA A 16 -13.09 -1.13 -8.68
C ALA A 16 -12.90 0.28 -9.27
N MET A 17 -12.01 0.42 -10.28
CA MET A 17 -11.81 1.67 -11.01
C MET A 17 -13.05 2.07 -11.80
N ILE A 18 -13.71 1.09 -12.38
CA ILE A 18 -14.89 1.23 -13.23
C ILE A 18 -15.92 0.20 -12.81
N ALA A 19 -17.20 0.57 -12.81
CA ALA A 19 -18.27 -0.35 -12.47
C ALA A 19 -18.23 -1.62 -13.35
N GLY A 20 -18.35 -2.79 -12.69
CA GLY A 20 -18.31 -4.09 -13.34
C GLY A 20 -16.92 -4.69 -13.53
N GLN A 21 -15.84 -4.00 -13.13
CA GLN A 21 -14.51 -4.57 -13.05
C GLN A 21 -14.26 -5.15 -11.65
N GLU A 22 -13.30 -6.08 -11.54
CA GLU A 22 -12.87 -6.61 -10.25
C GLU A 22 -12.21 -5.52 -9.40
N PRO A 23 -12.42 -5.54 -8.08
CA PRO A 23 -11.80 -4.59 -7.18
C PRO A 23 -10.29 -4.85 -7.04
N ASP A 24 -9.54 -3.78 -6.98
CA ASP A 24 -8.12 -3.80 -6.70
C ASP A 24 -7.71 -2.79 -5.60
N VAL A 25 -6.52 -2.97 -5.06
CA VAL A 25 -6.06 -2.13 -3.94
C VAL A 25 -5.79 -0.69 -4.36
N TRP A 26 -5.48 -0.45 -5.62
CA TRP A 26 -5.23 0.89 -6.15
C TRP A 26 -6.54 1.69 -6.25
N ALA A 27 -7.58 1.12 -6.84
CA ALA A 27 -8.92 1.70 -6.88
C ALA A 27 -9.45 1.92 -5.45
N THR A 28 -9.29 0.92 -4.58
CA THR A 28 -9.71 0.97 -3.18
C THR A 28 -9.02 2.13 -2.42
N TYR A 29 -7.73 2.35 -2.64
CA TYR A 29 -6.99 3.48 -2.06
C TYR A 29 -7.57 4.83 -2.49
N TYR A 30 -7.81 5.03 -3.78
CA TYR A 30 -8.37 6.30 -4.25
C TYR A 30 -9.81 6.52 -3.76
N ALA A 31 -10.62 5.48 -3.77
CA ALA A 31 -11.99 5.58 -3.24
C ALA A 31 -11.97 5.94 -1.75
N ALA A 32 -11.14 5.27 -0.94
CA ALA A 32 -11.02 5.54 0.48
C ALA A 32 -10.58 6.98 0.75
N ARG A 33 -9.59 7.48 0.01
CA ARG A 33 -9.15 8.88 0.11
C ARG A 33 -10.23 9.87 -0.30
N LEU A 34 -10.95 9.61 -1.38
CA LEU A 34 -12.03 10.49 -1.82
C LEU A 34 -13.14 10.56 -0.77
N PHE A 35 -13.53 9.43 -0.18
CA PHE A 35 -14.49 9.42 0.94
C PHE A 35 -13.99 10.23 2.13
N HIS A 36 -12.73 10.07 2.50
CA HIS A 36 -12.14 10.74 3.65
C HIS A 36 -11.90 12.24 3.42
N GLU A 37 -11.24 12.60 2.31
CA GLU A 37 -10.73 13.95 2.08
C GLU A 37 -11.75 14.89 1.43
N ILE A 38 -12.57 14.37 0.51
CA ILE A 38 -13.45 15.17 -0.33
C ILE A 38 -14.91 15.04 0.11
N VAL A 39 -15.42 13.80 0.16
CA VAL A 39 -16.82 13.54 0.50
C VAL A 39 -17.07 13.77 1.98
N ARG A 40 -16.06 13.53 2.82
CA ARG A 40 -16.10 13.62 4.29
C ARG A 40 -17.22 12.76 4.89
N ALA A 41 -17.40 11.57 4.34
CA ALA A 41 -18.38 10.59 4.77
C ALA A 41 -17.71 9.25 5.08
N LYS A 42 -18.41 8.42 5.85
CA LYS A 42 -17.97 7.04 6.10
C LYS A 42 -18.01 6.25 4.80
N ILE A 43 -17.01 5.40 4.63
CA ILE A 43 -16.98 4.41 3.56
C ILE A 43 -18.11 3.41 3.81
N PRO A 44 -18.97 3.10 2.83
CA PRO A 44 -19.95 2.01 2.96
C PRO A 44 -19.23 0.66 3.18
N ALA A 45 -19.97 -0.33 3.70
CA ALA A 45 -19.47 -1.70 3.86
C ALA A 45 -18.03 -1.78 4.43
N GLN A 46 -17.74 -1.00 5.48
CA GLN A 46 -16.39 -0.86 6.04
C GLN A 46 -15.86 -2.18 6.63
N ALA A 47 -16.71 -3.02 7.20
CA ALA A 47 -16.33 -4.33 7.76
C ALA A 47 -15.91 -5.29 6.65
N GLU A 48 -16.64 -5.30 5.55
CA GLU A 48 -16.33 -6.07 4.34
C GLU A 48 -15.02 -5.58 3.72
N LEU A 49 -14.81 -4.27 3.67
CA LEU A 49 -13.55 -3.68 3.18
C LEU A 49 -12.36 -4.15 4.03
N LEU A 50 -12.47 -4.17 5.35
CA LEU A 50 -11.41 -4.69 6.23
C LEU A 50 -11.15 -6.18 5.98
N THR A 51 -12.20 -6.96 5.76
CA THR A 51 -12.09 -8.38 5.42
C THR A 51 -11.40 -8.56 4.07
N TRP A 52 -11.76 -7.74 3.07
CA TRP A 52 -11.14 -7.74 1.77
C TRP A 52 -9.65 -7.33 1.85
N LEU A 53 -9.31 -6.28 2.59
CA LEU A 53 -7.91 -5.89 2.81
C LEU A 53 -7.10 -7.02 3.47
N ARG A 54 -7.70 -7.75 4.43
CA ARG A 54 -7.06 -8.92 5.05
C ARG A 54 -6.72 -10.00 4.03
N SER A 55 -7.58 -10.24 3.06
CA SER A 55 -7.39 -11.28 2.03
C SER A 55 -6.25 -10.98 1.04
N LEU A 56 -5.69 -9.76 1.06
CA LEU A 56 -4.57 -9.40 0.21
C LEU A 56 -3.21 -9.92 0.71
N GLN A 57 -3.11 -10.40 1.96
CA GLN A 57 -1.85 -10.92 2.47
C GLN A 57 -1.57 -12.32 1.92
N LEU A 58 -0.40 -12.46 1.33
CA LEU A 58 0.08 -13.72 0.78
C LEU A 58 0.91 -14.51 1.82
N PRO A 59 1.15 -15.80 1.60
CA PRO A 59 1.94 -16.63 2.52
C PRO A 59 3.38 -16.15 2.73
N ASP A 60 3.94 -15.36 1.83
CA ASP A 60 5.26 -14.74 1.99
C ASP A 60 5.25 -13.52 2.94
N GLY A 61 4.10 -13.14 3.45
CA GLY A 61 3.87 -12.00 4.35
C GLY A 61 3.56 -10.68 3.66
N GLY A 62 3.83 -10.55 2.36
CA GLY A 62 3.55 -9.35 1.59
C GLY A 62 2.09 -9.24 1.17
N LEU A 63 1.74 -8.10 0.54
CA LEU A 63 0.40 -7.87 0.03
C LEU A 63 0.37 -7.85 -1.49
N THR A 64 -0.74 -8.31 -2.04
CA THR A 64 -1.01 -8.37 -3.48
C THR A 64 -2.04 -7.34 -3.94
N TRP A 65 -2.21 -7.18 -5.24
CA TRP A 65 -3.11 -6.19 -5.86
C TRP A 65 -4.60 -6.49 -5.69
N CYS A 66 -4.94 -7.76 -5.76
CA CYS A 66 -6.31 -8.25 -5.60
C CYS A 66 -6.31 -9.70 -5.15
N PRO A 67 -7.39 -10.22 -4.56
CA PRO A 67 -7.50 -11.64 -4.25
C PRO A 67 -7.30 -12.49 -5.51
N GLY A 68 -6.49 -13.55 -5.39
CA GLY A 68 -6.16 -14.46 -6.51
C GLY A 68 -4.90 -14.07 -7.30
N HIS A 69 -4.39 -12.86 -7.20
CA HIS A 69 -3.07 -12.50 -7.70
C HIS A 69 -2.00 -13.08 -6.76
N ARG A 70 -0.90 -13.61 -7.31
CA ARG A 70 0.05 -14.45 -6.56
C ARG A 70 1.39 -13.80 -6.26
N GLN A 71 1.56 -12.53 -6.58
CA GLN A 71 2.81 -11.81 -6.36
C GLN A 71 2.60 -10.66 -5.38
N SER A 72 3.40 -10.65 -4.33
CA SER A 72 3.47 -9.52 -3.40
C SER A 72 4.25 -8.35 -4.01
N ASP A 73 3.76 -7.14 -3.75
CA ASP A 73 4.31 -5.92 -4.34
C ASP A 73 4.28 -4.77 -3.32
N VAL A 74 5.38 -4.03 -3.21
CA VAL A 74 5.50 -2.84 -2.35
C VAL A 74 4.44 -1.79 -2.67
N ARG A 75 4.04 -1.66 -3.94
CA ARG A 75 2.96 -0.75 -4.34
C ARG A 75 1.63 -1.16 -3.73
N ALA A 76 1.34 -2.47 -3.72
CA ALA A 76 0.12 -2.99 -3.09
C ALA A 76 0.11 -2.71 -1.59
N VAL A 77 1.24 -2.91 -0.90
CA VAL A 77 1.38 -2.54 0.52
C VAL A 77 1.13 -1.05 0.73
N TYR A 78 1.77 -0.19 -0.08
CA TYR A 78 1.59 1.26 0.02
C TYR A 78 0.12 1.68 -0.11
N TYR A 79 -0.57 1.16 -1.11
CA TYR A 79 -1.98 1.49 -1.33
C TYR A 79 -2.89 0.93 -0.24
N ALA A 80 -2.69 -0.31 0.18
CA ALA A 80 -3.49 -0.95 1.23
C ALA A 80 -3.34 -0.22 2.57
N VAL A 81 -2.11 0.12 2.97
CA VAL A 81 -1.83 0.87 4.21
C VAL A 81 -2.49 2.25 4.18
N ASN A 82 -2.41 2.95 3.05
CA ASN A 82 -3.01 4.28 2.94
C ASN A 82 -4.53 4.23 2.79
N ALA A 83 -5.10 3.18 2.22
CA ALA A 83 -6.54 2.92 2.27
C ALA A 83 -7.01 2.71 3.72
N LEU A 84 -6.28 1.87 4.47
CA LEU A 84 -6.57 1.64 5.89
C LEU A 84 -6.51 2.92 6.73
N LYS A 85 -5.53 3.80 6.49
CA LYS A 85 -5.42 5.10 7.17
C LYS A 85 -6.59 6.04 6.90
N ALA A 86 -7.19 5.95 5.72
CA ALA A 86 -8.37 6.75 5.36
C ALA A 86 -9.64 6.29 6.08
N LEU A 87 -9.65 5.09 6.65
CA LEU A 87 -10.69 4.65 7.56
C LEU A 87 -10.54 5.44 8.87
N GLN A 88 -11.51 6.28 9.19
CA GLN A 88 -11.47 7.19 10.35
C GLN A 88 -11.37 6.50 11.72
N GLN A 89 -11.61 5.22 11.80
CA GLN A 89 -11.35 4.38 12.95
C GLN A 89 -9.97 3.75 12.75
N ARG A 90 -9.13 3.70 13.79
CA ARG A 90 -7.89 2.92 13.77
C ARG A 90 -8.24 1.46 14.06
N PRO A 91 -8.62 0.67 13.06
CA PRO A 91 -8.79 -0.76 13.28
C PRO A 91 -7.41 -1.35 13.60
N ASP A 92 -7.40 -2.44 14.32
CA ASP A 92 -6.23 -3.30 14.38
C ASP A 92 -5.79 -3.64 12.95
N LEU A 93 -4.48 -3.82 12.76
CA LEU A 93 -3.97 -4.20 11.45
C LEU A 93 -4.71 -5.45 10.96
N PRO A 94 -5.31 -5.43 9.76
CA PRO A 94 -6.00 -6.60 9.23
C PRO A 94 -5.03 -7.73 8.85
N TRP A 95 -3.73 -7.45 8.82
CA TRP A 95 -2.65 -8.34 8.41
C TRP A 95 -1.83 -8.83 9.60
N GLN A 96 -1.09 -9.93 9.39
CA GLN A 96 -0.05 -10.38 10.32
C GLN A 96 1.12 -9.39 10.26
N GLY A 97 1.16 -8.42 11.18
CA GLY A 97 2.06 -7.26 11.12
C GLY A 97 3.53 -7.65 11.12
N HIS A 98 3.94 -8.66 11.90
CA HIS A 98 5.32 -9.13 11.94
C HIS A 98 5.78 -9.69 10.58
N GLU A 99 4.94 -10.49 9.93
CA GLU A 99 5.25 -11.06 8.62
C GLU A 99 5.31 -9.98 7.54
N LEU A 100 4.39 -9.00 7.59
CA LEU A 100 4.40 -7.87 6.67
C LEU A 100 5.66 -7.01 6.84
N LEU A 101 6.06 -6.72 8.09
CA LEU A 101 7.29 -5.98 8.37
C LEU A 101 8.51 -6.72 7.82
N LYS A 102 8.64 -8.02 8.13
CA LYS A 102 9.73 -8.86 7.65
C LYS A 102 9.80 -8.88 6.13
N TRP A 103 8.64 -9.04 5.48
CA TRP A 103 8.57 -9.00 4.02
C TRP A 103 8.99 -7.64 3.47
N MET A 104 8.49 -6.53 4.03
CA MET A 104 8.88 -5.18 3.60
C MET A 104 10.38 -4.94 3.75
N GLN A 105 10.96 -5.32 4.88
CA GLN A 105 12.40 -5.17 5.13
C GLN A 105 13.24 -6.02 4.17
N SER A 106 12.77 -7.20 3.78
CA SER A 106 13.45 -8.04 2.78
C SER A 106 13.40 -7.47 1.34
N ARG A 107 12.66 -6.40 1.10
CA ARG A 107 12.68 -5.66 -0.18
C ARG A 107 13.74 -4.58 -0.22
N GLN A 108 14.43 -4.32 0.88
CA GLN A 108 15.56 -3.42 0.92
C GLN A 108 16.79 -4.11 0.35
N ALA A 109 17.39 -3.52 -0.67
CA ALA A 109 18.65 -3.98 -1.26
C ALA A 109 19.85 -3.57 -0.41
N GLU A 110 21.01 -4.19 -0.62
CA GLU A 110 22.28 -3.84 0.06
C GLU A 110 22.66 -2.37 -0.12
N THR A 111 22.25 -1.74 -1.20
CA THR A 111 22.44 -0.31 -1.45
C THR A 111 21.61 0.60 -0.53
N GLY A 112 20.67 0.04 0.24
CA GLY A 112 19.72 0.78 1.06
C GLY A 112 18.40 1.12 0.36
N ALA A 113 18.34 1.06 -0.98
CA ALA A 113 17.12 1.29 -1.76
C ALA A 113 16.16 0.11 -1.69
N PHE A 114 14.90 0.35 -2.05
CA PHE A 114 13.88 -0.70 -2.11
C PHE A 114 13.55 -1.14 -3.53
N CYS A 115 13.18 -2.42 -3.65
CA CYS A 115 12.64 -3.04 -4.85
C CYS A 115 11.12 -3.22 -4.72
N PHE A 116 10.38 -3.21 -5.84
CA PHE A 116 8.93 -3.49 -5.81
C PHE A 116 8.63 -4.94 -5.42
N HIS A 117 9.42 -5.88 -5.90
CA HIS A 117 9.34 -7.31 -5.63
C HIS A 117 10.75 -7.94 -5.71
N ALA A 118 10.89 -9.23 -5.37
CA ALA A 118 12.18 -9.89 -5.20
C ALA A 118 13.14 -9.77 -6.40
N ASN A 119 12.60 -9.76 -7.62
CA ASN A 119 13.40 -9.77 -8.87
C ASN A 119 13.42 -8.40 -9.57
N ALA A 120 12.94 -7.35 -8.92
CA ALA A 120 12.99 -6.00 -9.48
C ALA A 120 14.28 -5.29 -9.08
N ALA A 121 14.78 -4.42 -9.93
CA ALA A 121 15.85 -3.49 -9.57
C ALA A 121 15.35 -2.47 -8.52
N PRO A 122 16.21 -2.06 -7.56
CA PRO A 122 15.88 -0.99 -6.65
C PRO A 122 15.70 0.33 -7.40
N CYS A 123 14.75 1.15 -6.95
CA CYS A 123 14.49 2.43 -7.58
C CYS A 123 13.84 3.42 -6.61
N MET A 124 13.88 4.71 -6.95
CA MET A 124 13.30 5.79 -6.15
C MET A 124 11.80 5.59 -5.88
N TRP A 125 11.04 5.09 -6.86
CA TRP A 125 9.61 4.83 -6.71
C TRP A 125 9.29 3.75 -5.68
N ALA A 126 10.05 2.65 -5.68
CA ALA A 126 9.90 1.59 -4.69
C ALA A 126 10.35 2.08 -3.31
N THR A 127 11.46 2.80 -3.24
CA THR A 127 12.00 3.36 -1.99
C THR A 127 11.01 4.33 -1.35
N PHE A 128 10.45 5.26 -2.13
CA PHE A 128 9.42 6.19 -1.64
C PHE A 128 8.19 5.43 -1.08
N ARG A 129 7.67 4.45 -1.82
CA ARG A 129 6.47 3.72 -1.39
C ARG A 129 6.73 2.84 -0.18
N ALA A 130 7.87 2.16 -0.14
CA ALA A 130 8.25 1.32 0.99
C ALA A 130 8.41 2.15 2.26
N THR A 131 9.22 3.21 2.23
CA THR A 131 9.46 4.06 3.39
C THR A 131 8.21 4.79 3.86
N SER A 132 7.34 5.21 2.93
CA SER A 132 6.05 5.84 3.26
C SER A 132 5.10 4.85 3.94
N ALA A 133 5.02 3.60 3.47
CA ALA A 133 4.18 2.56 4.08
C ALA A 133 4.71 2.16 5.46
N LEU A 134 6.02 1.93 5.58
CA LEU A 134 6.67 1.63 6.86
C LEU A 134 6.39 2.74 7.89
N ARG A 135 6.66 3.98 7.53
CA ARG A 135 6.37 5.13 8.41
C ARG A 135 4.89 5.23 8.80
N ALA A 136 3.99 4.94 7.89
CA ALA A 136 2.55 4.98 8.15
C ALA A 136 2.11 3.93 9.18
N LEU A 137 2.86 2.82 9.28
CA LEU A 137 2.65 1.74 10.25
C LEU A 137 3.47 1.94 11.55
N GLY A 138 4.29 2.99 11.65
CA GLY A 138 5.19 3.22 12.78
C GLY A 138 6.44 2.33 12.75
N TRP A 139 6.80 1.82 11.56
CA TRP A 139 7.95 0.93 11.35
C TRP A 139 9.09 1.65 10.61
N SER A 140 10.26 1.01 10.62
CA SER A 140 11.47 1.51 9.95
C SER A 140 12.01 0.51 8.93
N PRO A 141 12.79 0.97 7.92
CA PRO A 141 13.66 0.11 7.12
C PRO A 141 14.54 -0.79 7.99
N ALA A 142 15.05 -1.88 7.44
CA ALA A 142 16.05 -2.71 8.13
C ALA A 142 17.35 -1.90 8.37
N GLU A 143 17.79 -1.18 7.32
CA GLU A 143 18.97 -0.32 7.32
C GLU A 143 18.56 1.13 7.01
N PRO A 144 18.10 1.93 8.02
CA PRO A 144 17.59 3.28 7.80
C PRO A 144 18.64 4.26 7.26
N GLU A 145 19.87 4.18 7.78
CA GLU A 145 20.96 5.08 7.35
C GLU A 145 21.40 4.78 5.93
N ALA A 146 21.54 3.50 5.54
CA ALA A 146 21.83 3.13 4.17
C ALA A 146 20.74 3.62 3.20
N CYS A 147 19.47 3.55 3.62
CA CYS A 147 18.35 4.09 2.84
C CYS A 147 18.47 5.61 2.66
N ARG A 148 18.79 6.32 3.73
CA ARG A 148 18.99 7.78 3.70
C ARG A 148 20.16 8.17 2.80
N GLU A 149 21.31 7.51 2.93
CA GLU A 149 22.50 7.76 2.11
C GLU A 149 22.22 7.50 0.63
N TRP A 150 21.52 6.40 0.32
CA TRP A 150 21.15 6.11 -1.06
C TRP A 150 20.26 7.22 -1.66
N ILE A 151 19.23 7.68 -0.92
CA ILE A 151 18.35 8.76 -1.37
C ILE A 151 19.13 10.05 -1.62
N LEU A 152 20.02 10.42 -0.70
CA LEU A 152 20.84 11.62 -0.85
C LEU A 152 21.82 11.50 -2.03
N GLY A 153 22.33 10.30 -2.30
CA GLY A 153 23.19 10.02 -3.46
C GLY A 153 22.50 10.15 -4.81
N GLN A 154 21.15 10.19 -4.84
CA GLN A 154 20.39 10.44 -6.07
C GLN A 154 20.19 11.94 -6.34
N LEU A 155 20.61 12.81 -5.42
CA LEU A 155 20.45 14.27 -5.58
C LEU A 155 21.56 14.82 -6.47
N THR A 156 21.18 15.53 -7.51
CA THR A 156 22.05 16.31 -8.39
C THR A 156 21.70 17.79 -8.26
N PRO A 157 22.54 18.71 -8.80
CA PRO A 157 22.21 20.14 -8.85
C PRO A 157 20.88 20.43 -9.56
N GLU A 158 20.46 19.57 -10.49
CA GLU A 158 19.22 19.68 -11.26
C GLU A 158 18.03 18.98 -10.58
N GLY A 159 18.24 18.27 -9.46
CA GLY A 159 17.23 17.52 -8.74
C GLY A 159 17.59 16.04 -8.57
N PHE A 160 16.60 15.19 -8.37
CA PHE A 160 16.83 13.76 -8.24
C PHE A 160 16.99 13.07 -9.60
N THR A 161 17.94 12.14 -9.70
CA THR A 161 18.06 11.23 -10.85
C THR A 161 16.84 10.30 -10.92
N ARG A 162 16.49 9.88 -12.12
CA ARG A 162 15.38 8.95 -12.38
C ARG A 162 15.79 7.51 -12.18
#